data_30432c5203b92a7ca1e4c97a426e9033
#
_entry.id   30432c5203b92a7ca1e4c97a426e9033
#
_cell.length_a   1.000
_cell.length_b   1.000
_cell.length_c   1.000
_cell.angle_alpha   90.00
_cell.angle_beta   90.00
_cell.angle_gamma   90.00
#
_symmetry.space_group_name_H-M   'P 1'
#
loop_
_entity.id
_entity.type
_entity.pdbx_description
1 polymer ?
#
loop_
_entity_poly.entity_id
_entity_poly.type
_entity_poly.pdbx_seq_one_letter_code
_entity_poly.pdbx_strand_id
1 'polypeptide(L)'
;MTQVKSVVLARRPKGNPVAEDFQVEVSDLPTLRDGELLCHNHFVSLDAGFRNWMNEGSGDAVLPAMELGAPVCGLVLGEVIDSLNPLYAQGDMLMARFAWQTHSISDGSDFIARLPATLEFDPAAYMGVLGDTGMSAYFGMTDILKPSSNDCVLISGAGGAVGSIAGQLAKKSGARVVGLVGSEEKGQWICDVLGYDAAVVRGDADNMAEAIRKVCPEGVDAFFDNVGGEALEAAISNMNHRGRMALCGAVSGYGVPAYGPSNLFEIVTKEIRSEGFMTHFRHDCYEEEIGRAHV
;
A
#
# COMPACT_ATOMS: atom_id res chain seq x y z
N MET A 1 -22.21 24.81 16.53
CA MET A 1 -21.63 23.48 16.77
C MET A 1 -20.77 23.14 15.57
N THR A 2 -19.61 22.54 15.77
CA THR A 2 -18.76 22.09 14.68
C THR A 2 -19.41 20.88 14.01
N GLN A 3 -19.50 20.90 12.68
CA GLN A 3 -20.07 19.79 11.92
C GLN A 3 -18.96 18.89 11.38
N VAL A 4 -19.19 17.59 11.41
CA VAL A 4 -18.36 16.56 10.80
C VAL A 4 -18.97 16.14 9.48
N LYS A 5 -18.21 16.19 8.40
CA LYS A 5 -18.56 15.57 7.12
C LYS A 5 -17.87 14.21 7.04
N SER A 6 -18.62 13.16 6.78
CA SER A 6 -18.11 11.79 6.70
C SER A 6 -18.51 11.17 5.37
N VAL A 7 -17.62 10.39 4.78
CA VAL A 7 -17.94 9.50 3.64
C VAL A 7 -18.29 8.15 4.24
N VAL A 8 -19.53 7.71 4.10
CA VAL A 8 -20.00 6.42 4.62
C VAL A 8 -20.13 5.39 3.49
N LEU A 9 -19.95 4.12 3.84
CA LEU A 9 -20.17 2.99 2.94
C LEU A 9 -21.67 2.74 2.80
N ALA A 10 -22.33 3.31 1.77
CA ALA A 10 -23.77 3.23 1.58
C ALA A 10 -24.23 1.85 1.07
N ARG A 11 -23.41 1.21 0.26
CA ARG A 11 -23.61 -0.16 -0.23
C ARG A 11 -22.27 -0.85 -0.49
N ARG A 12 -22.26 -2.18 -0.50
CA ARG A 12 -21.05 -2.94 -0.81
C ARG A 12 -20.72 -2.87 -2.30
N PRO A 13 -19.51 -2.43 -2.69
CA PRO A 13 -19.11 -2.37 -4.09
C PRO A 13 -19.12 -3.74 -4.75
N LYS A 14 -19.61 -3.80 -6.00
CA LYS A 14 -19.53 -4.99 -6.85
C LYS A 14 -18.42 -4.80 -7.89
N GLY A 15 -17.27 -5.41 -7.65
CA GLY A 15 -16.07 -5.13 -8.44
C GLY A 15 -15.37 -3.83 -8.01
N ASN A 16 -14.98 -2.98 -8.96
CA ASN A 16 -14.40 -1.68 -8.65
C ASN A 16 -15.43 -0.77 -7.98
N PRO A 17 -15.06 -0.02 -6.92
CA PRO A 17 -15.95 0.94 -6.30
C PRO A 17 -16.39 2.03 -7.27
N VAL A 18 -17.63 2.46 -7.14
CA VAL A 18 -18.20 3.58 -7.88
C VAL A 18 -18.76 4.62 -6.89
N ALA A 19 -18.99 5.84 -7.35
CA ALA A 19 -19.43 6.94 -6.47
C ALA A 19 -20.69 6.61 -5.68
N GLU A 20 -21.62 5.85 -6.27
CA GLU A 20 -22.88 5.45 -5.67
C GLU A 20 -22.75 4.41 -4.54
N ASP A 21 -21.57 3.84 -4.34
CA ASP A 21 -21.28 2.95 -3.20
C ASP A 21 -21.06 3.74 -1.92
N PHE A 22 -20.91 5.06 -2.03
CA PHE A 22 -20.60 5.97 -0.94
C PHE A 22 -21.63 7.07 -0.84
N GLN A 23 -21.81 7.61 0.38
CA GLN A 23 -22.64 8.76 0.65
C GLN A 23 -21.90 9.73 1.57
N VAL A 24 -22.06 11.04 1.33
CA VAL A 24 -21.55 12.05 2.25
C VAL A 24 -22.64 12.37 3.27
N GLU A 25 -22.32 12.19 4.55
CA GLU A 25 -23.17 12.53 5.66
C GLU A 25 -22.60 13.70 6.46
N VAL A 26 -23.49 14.48 7.07
CA VAL A 26 -23.13 15.61 7.95
C VAL A 26 -23.79 15.37 9.30
N SER A 27 -22.99 15.38 10.35
CA SER A 27 -23.46 15.24 11.74
C SER A 27 -22.84 16.29 12.64
N ASP A 28 -23.43 16.53 13.80
CA ASP A 28 -22.79 17.35 14.83
C ASP A 28 -21.62 16.58 15.46
N LEU A 29 -20.54 17.31 15.75
CA LEU A 29 -19.37 16.75 16.45
C LEU A 29 -19.79 16.35 17.87
N PRO A 30 -19.60 15.08 18.27
CA PRO A 30 -19.88 14.64 19.63
C PRO A 30 -18.95 15.34 20.64
N THR A 31 -19.38 15.43 21.90
CA THR A 31 -18.53 15.87 23.01
C THR A 31 -17.53 14.79 23.37
N LEU A 32 -16.26 15.18 23.56
CA LEU A 32 -15.20 14.28 24.03
C LEU A 32 -15.54 13.67 25.39
N ARG A 33 -15.17 12.42 25.57
CA ARG A 33 -15.20 11.70 26.85
C ARG A 33 -13.78 11.62 27.43
N ASP A 34 -13.68 11.30 28.71
CA ASP A 34 -12.38 11.05 29.36
C ASP A 34 -11.60 9.97 28.59
N GLY A 35 -10.33 10.25 28.29
CA GLY A 35 -9.46 9.37 27.53
C GLY A 35 -9.55 9.52 26.01
N GLU A 36 -10.44 10.38 25.48
CA GLU A 36 -10.56 10.61 24.04
C GLU A 36 -9.77 11.84 23.58
N LEU A 37 -9.41 11.83 22.30
CA LEU A 37 -8.83 12.95 21.58
C LEU A 37 -9.66 13.27 20.33
N LEU A 38 -9.62 14.52 19.90
CA LEU A 38 -10.24 15.03 18.67
C LEU A 38 -9.18 15.48 17.70
N CYS A 39 -9.19 14.88 16.51
CA CYS A 39 -8.34 15.28 15.40
C CYS A 39 -9.14 16.02 14.32
N HIS A 40 -8.54 17.06 13.76
CA HIS A 40 -8.89 17.61 12.46
C HIS A 40 -8.09 16.87 11.39
N ASN A 41 -8.78 16.20 10.47
CA ASN A 41 -8.14 15.39 9.44
C ASN A 41 -7.72 16.26 8.26
N HIS A 42 -6.42 16.27 7.94
CA HIS A 42 -5.85 17.04 6.84
C HIS A 42 -5.77 16.23 5.55
N PHE A 43 -5.36 14.96 5.65
CA PHE A 43 -5.19 14.05 4.53
C PHE A 43 -5.80 12.69 4.84
N VAL A 44 -6.35 12.05 3.82
CA VAL A 44 -6.83 10.68 3.85
C VAL A 44 -6.11 9.89 2.77
N SER A 45 -5.55 8.74 3.11
CA SER A 45 -4.97 7.82 2.15
C SER A 45 -6.04 7.00 1.44
N LEU A 46 -5.91 6.87 0.12
CA LEU A 46 -6.77 6.05 -0.73
C LEU A 46 -6.07 4.71 -1.05
N ASP A 47 -5.86 3.89 -0.02
CA ASP A 47 -5.18 2.63 -0.18
C ASP A 47 -6.07 1.55 -0.79
N ALA A 48 -5.59 0.88 -1.83
CA ALA A 48 -6.33 -0.18 -2.51
C ALA A 48 -6.69 -1.34 -1.56
N GLY A 49 -5.87 -1.62 -0.55
CA GLY A 49 -6.11 -2.66 0.45
C GLY A 49 -7.45 -2.51 1.18
N PHE A 50 -7.85 -1.28 1.51
CA PHE A 50 -9.13 -1.02 2.19
C PHE A 50 -10.35 -1.47 1.38
N ARG A 51 -10.23 -1.63 0.05
CA ARG A 51 -11.28 -2.19 -0.78
C ARG A 51 -11.69 -3.61 -0.34
N ASN A 52 -10.74 -4.41 0.15
CA ASN A 52 -11.03 -5.77 0.61
C ASN A 52 -12.02 -5.76 1.80
N TRP A 53 -11.81 -4.88 2.77
CA TRP A 53 -12.66 -4.79 3.97
C TRP A 53 -14.04 -4.16 3.73
N MET A 54 -14.31 -3.65 2.52
CA MET A 54 -15.67 -3.25 2.11
C MET A 54 -16.55 -4.46 1.74
N ASN A 55 -16.01 -5.67 1.58
CA ASN A 55 -16.78 -6.87 1.29
C ASN A 55 -17.45 -7.42 2.57
N GLU A 56 -18.58 -8.11 2.41
CA GLU A 56 -19.22 -8.81 3.52
C GLU A 56 -18.34 -9.98 3.99
N GLY A 57 -18.17 -10.10 5.31
CA GLY A 57 -17.40 -11.19 5.90
C GLY A 57 -15.90 -11.15 5.61
N SER A 58 -15.36 -10.04 5.13
CA SER A 58 -13.94 -9.90 4.76
C SER A 58 -13.01 -9.57 5.94
N GLY A 59 -13.53 -9.49 7.16
CA GLY A 59 -12.72 -9.24 8.36
C GLY A 59 -11.60 -10.27 8.52
N ASP A 60 -10.42 -9.78 8.94
CA ASP A 60 -9.20 -10.58 9.14
C ASP A 60 -8.48 -10.18 10.44
N ALA A 61 -7.22 -10.55 10.58
CA ALA A 61 -6.40 -10.23 11.76
C ALA A 61 -6.04 -8.74 11.87
N VAL A 62 -6.25 -7.94 10.81
CA VAL A 62 -5.89 -6.52 10.74
C VAL A 62 -7.09 -5.62 10.99
N LEU A 63 -8.20 -5.89 10.30
CA LEU A 63 -9.43 -5.10 10.38
C LEU A 63 -10.69 -5.98 10.30
N PRO A 64 -11.76 -5.59 11.01
CA PRO A 64 -13.08 -6.13 10.75
C PRO A 64 -13.60 -5.67 9.37
N ALA A 65 -14.57 -6.39 8.82
CA ALA A 65 -15.30 -5.89 7.64
C ALA A 65 -16.00 -4.56 7.98
N MET A 66 -15.91 -3.59 7.08
CA MET A 66 -16.59 -2.30 7.26
C MET A 66 -18.12 -2.47 7.30
N GLU A 67 -18.77 -1.77 8.19
CA GLU A 67 -20.22 -1.80 8.31
C GLU A 67 -20.88 -0.85 7.30
N LEU A 68 -22.07 -1.23 6.81
CA LEU A 68 -22.88 -0.35 5.98
C LEU A 68 -23.41 0.82 6.84
N GLY A 69 -23.35 2.03 6.28
CA GLY A 69 -23.71 3.27 6.97
C GLY A 69 -22.62 3.81 7.91
N ALA A 70 -21.52 3.07 8.14
CA ALA A 70 -20.40 3.58 8.90
C ALA A 70 -19.43 4.37 7.99
N PRO A 71 -18.68 5.35 8.55
CA PRO A 71 -17.62 6.04 7.84
C PRO A 71 -16.57 5.06 7.32
N VAL A 72 -16.12 5.28 6.08
CA VAL A 72 -15.10 4.43 5.44
C VAL A 72 -13.79 4.56 6.22
N CYS A 73 -13.26 3.45 6.72
CA CYS A 73 -12.00 3.39 7.42
C CYS A 73 -10.82 3.64 6.45
N GLY A 74 -9.77 4.29 6.94
CA GLY A 74 -8.54 4.54 6.18
C GLY A 74 -7.42 5.08 7.06
N LEU A 75 -6.23 5.19 6.49
CA LEU A 75 -5.15 5.93 7.12
C LEU A 75 -5.37 7.43 6.91
N VAL A 76 -5.17 8.20 7.97
CA VAL A 76 -5.43 9.64 8.02
C VAL A 76 -4.23 10.31 8.66
N LEU A 77 -3.83 11.45 8.11
CA LEU A 77 -2.96 12.40 8.78
C LEU A 77 -3.81 13.56 9.29
N GLY A 78 -3.77 13.81 10.60
CA GLY A 78 -4.55 14.84 11.25
C GLY A 78 -3.81 15.51 12.40
N GLU A 79 -4.32 16.65 12.83
CA GLU A 79 -3.84 17.42 13.97
C GLU A 79 -4.80 17.27 15.15
N VAL A 80 -4.28 17.02 16.33
CA VAL A 80 -5.07 17.02 17.57
C VAL A 80 -5.51 18.45 17.89
N ILE A 81 -6.80 18.72 17.82
CA ILE A 81 -7.36 20.06 18.10
C ILE A 81 -7.96 20.15 19.51
N ASP A 82 -8.28 19.03 20.16
CA ASP A 82 -8.70 18.94 21.57
C ASP A 82 -8.38 17.55 22.12
N SER A 83 -8.09 17.42 23.43
CA SER A 83 -7.72 16.12 24.01
C SER A 83 -8.05 16.06 25.50
N LEU A 84 -8.73 14.98 25.88
CA LEU A 84 -8.84 14.46 27.24
C LEU A 84 -8.03 13.18 27.44
N ASN A 85 -7.20 12.81 26.44
CA ASN A 85 -6.29 11.66 26.49
C ASN A 85 -4.90 12.11 26.98
N PRO A 86 -4.35 11.50 28.06
CA PRO A 86 -3.08 11.95 28.63
C PRO A 86 -1.86 11.70 27.72
N LEU A 87 -2.00 10.87 26.69
CA LEU A 87 -0.91 10.52 25.78
C LEU A 87 -0.76 11.50 24.61
N TYR A 88 -1.79 12.28 24.26
CA TYR A 88 -1.82 13.14 23.10
C TYR A 88 -2.22 14.55 23.48
N ALA A 89 -1.44 15.53 23.03
CA ALA A 89 -1.67 16.95 23.31
C ALA A 89 -2.21 17.70 22.08
N GLN A 90 -2.92 18.78 22.32
CA GLN A 90 -3.29 19.70 21.26
C GLN A 90 -2.06 20.16 20.47
N GLY A 91 -2.13 20.13 19.14
CA GLY A 91 -1.05 20.41 18.20
C GLY A 91 -0.22 19.20 17.78
N ASP A 92 -0.40 18.03 18.41
CA ASP A 92 0.24 16.79 17.94
C ASP A 92 -0.26 16.45 16.52
N MET A 93 0.67 16.14 15.62
CA MET A 93 0.38 15.60 14.29
C MET A 93 0.39 14.09 14.36
N LEU A 94 -0.68 13.44 13.92
CA LEU A 94 -0.88 12.00 14.03
C LEU A 94 -1.15 11.38 12.65
N MET A 95 -0.44 10.30 12.34
CA MET A 95 -0.87 9.34 11.33
C MET A 95 -1.62 8.22 12.04
N ALA A 96 -2.90 8.05 11.72
CA ALA A 96 -3.76 7.13 12.46
C ALA A 96 -4.73 6.39 11.53
N ARG A 97 -5.21 5.24 12.01
CA ARG A 97 -6.32 4.54 11.37
C ARG A 97 -7.63 5.15 11.86
N PHE A 98 -8.10 6.13 11.12
CA PHE A 98 -9.37 6.81 11.36
C PHE A 98 -10.36 6.51 10.24
N ALA A 99 -11.13 7.52 9.83
CA ALA A 99 -12.12 7.37 8.77
C ALA A 99 -12.06 8.54 7.77
N TRP A 100 -12.68 8.36 6.62
CA TRP A 100 -12.83 9.39 5.60
C TRP A 100 -13.82 10.45 6.07
N GLN A 101 -13.35 11.32 6.93
CA GLN A 101 -14.16 12.38 7.55
C GLN A 101 -13.29 13.60 7.88
N THR A 102 -13.93 14.74 8.12
CA THR A 102 -13.21 15.99 8.43
C THR A 102 -12.62 16.00 9.83
N HIS A 103 -13.23 15.29 10.78
CA HIS A 103 -12.78 15.19 12.17
C HIS A 103 -12.95 13.77 12.65
N SER A 104 -12.03 13.30 13.47
CA SER A 104 -12.06 11.98 14.09
C SER A 104 -11.93 12.08 15.60
N ILE A 105 -12.71 11.28 16.33
CA ILE A 105 -12.54 11.05 17.75
C ILE A 105 -11.94 9.66 17.95
N SER A 106 -10.97 9.53 18.84
CA SER A 106 -10.31 8.26 19.17
C SER A 106 -9.97 8.22 20.65
N ASP A 107 -9.99 7.03 21.23
CA ASP A 107 -9.47 6.76 22.58
C ASP A 107 -7.98 6.35 22.57
N GLY A 108 -7.37 6.29 21.39
CA GLY A 108 -5.97 5.89 21.22
C GLY A 108 -5.72 4.38 21.23
N SER A 109 -6.77 3.55 21.26
CA SER A 109 -6.64 2.08 21.32
C SER A 109 -6.29 1.42 19.98
N ASP A 110 -6.52 2.13 18.86
CA ASP A 110 -6.17 1.66 17.52
C ASP A 110 -4.80 2.23 17.09
N PHE A 111 -4.37 1.91 15.88
CA PHE A 111 -3.11 2.40 15.33
C PHE A 111 -3.06 3.92 15.30
N ILE A 112 -2.12 4.49 16.02
CA ILE A 112 -1.74 5.90 16.01
C ILE A 112 -0.23 6.02 16.08
N ALA A 113 0.38 6.65 15.08
CA ALA A 113 1.77 7.07 15.09
C ALA A 113 1.84 8.59 15.20
N ARG A 114 2.52 9.10 16.24
CA ARG A 114 2.79 10.53 16.40
C ARG A 114 3.95 10.92 15.50
N LEU A 115 3.78 11.96 14.70
CA LEU A 115 4.87 12.51 13.91
C LEU A 115 5.83 13.34 14.78
N PRO A 116 7.08 13.57 14.31
CA PRO A 116 8.02 14.46 14.98
C PRO A 116 7.41 15.86 15.21
N ALA A 117 7.69 16.48 16.36
CA ALA A 117 7.20 17.83 16.68
C ALA A 117 7.64 18.89 15.68
N THR A 118 8.76 18.68 14.99
CA THR A 118 9.22 19.50 13.86
C THR A 118 9.30 18.61 12.63
N LEU A 119 8.47 18.89 11.64
CA LEU A 119 8.47 18.15 10.38
C LEU A 119 9.59 18.69 9.47
N GLU A 120 10.46 17.79 9.00
CA GLU A 120 11.52 18.14 8.04
C GLU A 120 10.98 18.21 6.60
N PHE A 121 9.85 17.55 6.34
CA PHE A 121 9.23 17.45 5.03
C PHE A 121 7.78 17.92 5.06
N ASP A 122 7.20 18.08 3.87
CA ASP A 122 5.77 18.32 3.73
C ASP A 122 4.98 17.21 4.44
N PRO A 123 3.94 17.54 5.23
CA PRO A 123 3.12 16.56 5.93
C PRO A 123 2.62 15.41 5.04
N ALA A 124 2.32 15.67 3.77
CA ALA A 124 1.91 14.64 2.82
C ALA A 124 2.98 13.56 2.59
N ALA A 125 4.27 13.88 2.76
CA ALA A 125 5.35 12.89 2.64
C ALA A 125 5.24 11.79 3.70
N TYR A 126 4.73 12.12 4.90
CA TYR A 126 4.50 11.16 6.00
C TYR A 126 3.31 10.24 5.74
N MET A 127 2.44 10.54 4.76
CA MET A 127 1.42 9.62 4.26
C MET A 127 1.92 8.76 3.08
N GLY A 128 2.98 9.22 2.40
CA GLY A 128 3.58 8.59 1.23
C GLY A 128 4.88 7.86 1.53
N VAL A 129 5.99 8.47 1.10
CA VAL A 129 7.33 7.86 1.15
C VAL A 129 7.83 7.61 2.57
N LEU A 130 7.46 8.43 3.54
CA LEU A 130 7.82 8.28 4.96
C LEU A 130 6.72 7.60 5.79
N GLY A 131 5.63 7.16 5.16
CA GLY A 131 4.51 6.47 5.81
C GLY A 131 4.41 5.01 5.38
N ASP A 132 3.22 4.46 5.56
CA ASP A 132 2.91 3.04 5.32
C ASP A 132 3.27 2.58 3.89
N THR A 133 3.05 3.43 2.90
CA THR A 133 3.39 3.16 1.49
C THR A 133 4.90 3.00 1.28
N GLY A 134 5.70 3.93 1.83
CA GLY A 134 7.15 3.88 1.75
C GLY A 134 7.73 2.72 2.54
N MET A 135 7.20 2.46 3.73
CA MET A 135 7.60 1.33 4.57
C MET A 135 7.28 -0.02 3.92
N SER A 136 6.15 -0.14 3.19
CA SER A 136 5.85 -1.32 2.39
C SER A 136 6.91 -1.56 1.32
N ALA A 137 7.33 -0.53 0.60
CA ALA A 137 8.39 -0.63 -0.39
C ALA A 137 9.75 -0.97 0.26
N TYR A 138 10.06 -0.32 1.37
CA TYR A 138 11.31 -0.49 2.11
C TYR A 138 11.45 -1.94 2.62
N PHE A 139 10.52 -2.44 3.43
CA PHE A 139 10.60 -3.80 3.97
C PHE A 139 10.65 -4.87 2.88
N GLY A 140 9.83 -4.75 1.84
CA GLY A 140 9.87 -5.70 0.74
C GLY A 140 11.21 -5.71 0.02
N MET A 141 11.85 -4.55 -0.16
CA MET A 141 13.14 -4.45 -0.83
C MET A 141 14.32 -4.82 0.08
N THR A 142 14.35 -4.32 1.33
CA THR A 142 15.53 -4.45 2.20
C THR A 142 15.54 -5.74 3.02
N ASP A 143 14.38 -6.21 3.47
CA ASP A 143 14.29 -7.38 4.35
C ASP A 143 14.10 -8.68 3.56
N ILE A 144 13.29 -8.63 2.49
CA ILE A 144 12.85 -9.82 1.77
C ILE A 144 13.67 -10.01 0.49
N LEU A 145 13.63 -9.06 -0.44
CA LEU A 145 14.25 -9.21 -1.76
C LEU A 145 15.75 -9.01 -1.74
N LYS A 146 16.25 -8.01 -1.02
CA LYS A 146 17.68 -7.68 -0.90
C LYS A 146 18.38 -7.67 -2.26
N PRO A 147 17.93 -6.84 -3.22
CA PRO A 147 18.46 -6.85 -4.55
C PRO A 147 19.92 -6.38 -4.58
N SER A 148 20.67 -6.88 -5.57
CA SER A 148 22.04 -6.49 -5.86
C SER A 148 22.17 -6.02 -7.30
N SER A 149 23.36 -5.50 -7.66
CA SER A 149 23.65 -5.04 -9.02
C SER A 149 23.61 -6.14 -10.11
N ASN A 150 23.58 -7.40 -9.71
CA ASN A 150 23.48 -8.53 -10.64
C ASN A 150 22.04 -9.01 -10.84
N ASP A 151 21.07 -8.45 -10.08
CA ASP A 151 19.69 -8.91 -10.11
C ASP A 151 18.87 -8.16 -11.16
N CYS A 152 17.93 -8.89 -11.78
CA CYS A 152 16.79 -8.34 -12.49
C CYS A 152 15.59 -8.35 -11.54
N VAL A 153 15.09 -7.15 -11.20
CA VAL A 153 13.95 -6.96 -10.31
C VAL A 153 12.71 -6.62 -11.13
N LEU A 154 11.69 -7.45 -11.03
CA LEU A 154 10.37 -7.20 -11.60
C LEU A 154 9.44 -6.64 -10.53
N ILE A 155 8.62 -5.64 -10.85
CA ILE A 155 7.69 -5.01 -9.91
C ILE A 155 6.31 -4.92 -10.55
N SER A 156 5.31 -5.54 -9.96
CA SER A 156 3.93 -5.38 -10.38
C SER A 156 3.31 -4.11 -9.79
N GLY A 157 2.38 -3.47 -10.54
CA GLY A 157 1.82 -2.18 -10.12
C GLY A 157 2.88 -1.08 -9.99
N ALA A 158 3.90 -1.12 -10.85
CA ALA A 158 5.08 -0.26 -10.79
C ALA A 158 4.77 1.25 -10.84
N GLY A 159 3.71 1.64 -11.54
CA GLY A 159 3.22 3.03 -11.59
C GLY A 159 2.24 3.38 -10.46
N GLY A 160 2.14 2.57 -9.40
CA GLY A 160 1.36 2.83 -8.20
C GLY A 160 2.21 3.39 -7.07
N ALA A 161 1.58 3.71 -5.92
CA ALA A 161 2.25 4.34 -4.78
C ALA A 161 3.44 3.51 -4.26
N VAL A 162 3.23 2.25 -3.89
CA VAL A 162 4.30 1.36 -3.40
C VAL A 162 5.31 1.04 -4.51
N GLY A 163 4.82 0.68 -5.72
CA GLY A 163 5.68 0.28 -6.83
C GLY A 163 6.66 1.37 -7.24
N SER A 164 6.21 2.63 -7.29
CA SER A 164 7.06 3.76 -7.67
C SER A 164 8.25 3.96 -6.72
N ILE A 165 8.06 3.72 -5.43
CA ILE A 165 9.11 3.81 -4.41
C ILE A 165 10.00 2.55 -4.47
N ALA A 166 9.38 1.37 -4.54
CA ALA A 166 10.11 0.10 -4.60
C ALA A 166 11.13 0.04 -5.75
N GLY A 167 10.73 0.55 -6.93
CA GLY A 167 11.63 0.61 -8.09
C GLY A 167 12.84 1.50 -7.88
N GLN A 168 12.66 2.65 -7.26
CA GLN A 168 13.76 3.56 -6.95
C GLN A 168 14.72 2.93 -5.92
N LEU A 169 14.20 2.24 -4.90
CA LEU A 169 15.03 1.49 -3.95
C LEU A 169 15.83 0.38 -4.66
N ALA A 170 15.20 -0.37 -5.56
CA ALA A 170 15.89 -1.38 -6.36
C ALA A 170 16.97 -0.76 -7.28
N LYS A 171 16.69 0.40 -7.90
CA LYS A 171 17.70 1.14 -8.68
C LYS A 171 18.89 1.58 -7.83
N LYS A 172 18.64 2.02 -6.59
CA LYS A 172 19.70 2.42 -5.64
C LYS A 172 20.66 1.26 -5.33
N SER A 173 20.21 0.00 -5.37
CA SER A 173 21.07 -1.19 -5.24
C SER A 173 21.88 -1.54 -6.49
N GLY A 174 21.65 -0.82 -7.58
CA GLY A 174 22.28 -1.07 -8.89
C GLY A 174 21.61 -2.15 -9.74
N ALA A 175 20.47 -2.69 -9.30
CA ALA A 175 19.73 -3.71 -10.03
C ALA A 175 19.14 -3.19 -11.35
N ARG A 176 18.93 -4.10 -12.29
CA ARG A 176 18.05 -3.87 -13.44
C ARG A 176 16.60 -3.93 -12.97
N VAL A 177 15.80 -2.91 -13.26
CA VAL A 177 14.42 -2.80 -12.76
C VAL A 177 13.42 -2.74 -13.90
N VAL A 178 12.46 -3.65 -13.90
CA VAL A 178 11.38 -3.75 -14.89
C VAL A 178 10.02 -3.61 -14.19
N GLY A 179 9.15 -2.78 -14.75
CA GLY A 179 7.82 -2.52 -14.18
C GLY A 179 6.68 -3.12 -14.99
N LEU A 180 5.71 -3.75 -14.31
CA LEU A 180 4.41 -4.09 -14.90
C LEU A 180 3.44 -2.96 -14.58
N VAL A 181 2.84 -2.36 -15.62
CA VAL A 181 1.95 -1.20 -15.53
C VAL A 181 0.63 -1.44 -16.26
N GLY A 182 -0.36 -0.59 -15.99
CA GLY A 182 -1.69 -0.70 -16.60
C GLY A 182 -1.89 0.19 -17.83
N SER A 183 -0.93 1.03 -18.21
CA SER A 183 -1.03 1.91 -19.40
C SER A 183 0.36 2.32 -19.90
N GLU A 184 0.43 2.66 -21.19
CA GLU A 184 1.64 3.21 -21.84
C GLU A 184 2.16 4.46 -21.13
N GLU A 185 1.26 5.39 -20.78
CA GLU A 185 1.62 6.62 -20.06
C GLU A 185 2.37 6.31 -18.76
N LYS A 186 1.89 5.35 -17.96
CA LYS A 186 2.57 4.90 -16.75
C LYS A 186 3.88 4.20 -17.05
N GLY A 187 3.95 3.43 -18.14
CA GLY A 187 5.18 2.80 -18.60
C GLY A 187 6.25 3.82 -18.94
N GLN A 188 5.91 4.83 -19.70
CA GLN A 188 6.80 5.92 -20.05
C GLN A 188 7.23 6.70 -18.79
N TRP A 189 6.29 7.05 -17.92
CA TRP A 189 6.57 7.80 -16.69
C TRP A 189 7.55 7.08 -15.75
N ILE A 190 7.39 5.77 -15.52
CA ILE A 190 8.33 5.03 -14.65
C ILE A 190 9.73 4.95 -15.25
N CYS A 191 9.85 4.84 -16.58
CA CYS A 191 11.16 4.83 -17.24
C CYS A 191 11.80 6.22 -17.24
N ASP A 192 11.08 7.25 -17.65
CA ASP A 192 11.65 8.59 -17.87
C ASP A 192 11.89 9.35 -16.55
N VAL A 193 11.06 9.10 -15.53
CA VAL A 193 11.09 9.87 -14.27
C VAL A 193 11.63 9.06 -13.11
N LEU A 194 11.28 7.77 -12.99
CA LEU A 194 11.68 6.95 -11.83
C LEU A 194 12.90 6.06 -12.09
N GLY A 195 13.42 6.08 -13.34
CA GLY A 195 14.64 5.38 -13.71
C GLY A 195 14.50 3.86 -13.87
N TYR A 196 13.30 3.36 -14.10
CA TYR A 196 13.12 1.96 -14.51
C TYR A 196 13.78 1.70 -15.85
N ASP A 197 14.36 0.51 -16.04
CA ASP A 197 15.06 0.16 -17.28
C ASP A 197 14.12 -0.27 -18.40
N ALA A 198 12.93 -0.75 -18.06
CA ALA A 198 11.87 -1.12 -19.00
C ALA A 198 10.50 -1.21 -18.33
N ALA A 199 9.45 -1.17 -19.14
CA ALA A 199 8.08 -1.40 -18.71
C ALA A 199 7.40 -2.46 -19.61
N VAL A 200 6.49 -3.23 -19.00
CA VAL A 200 5.54 -4.11 -19.70
C VAL A 200 4.14 -3.58 -19.40
N VAL A 201 3.40 -3.25 -20.43
CA VAL A 201 2.02 -2.76 -20.30
C VAL A 201 1.06 -3.95 -20.34
N ARG A 202 0.18 -4.03 -19.34
CA ARG A 202 -0.83 -5.08 -19.28
C ARG A 202 -1.86 -4.89 -20.39
N GLY A 203 -2.11 -5.93 -21.15
CA GLY A 203 -3.09 -5.93 -22.23
C GLY A 203 -2.52 -5.68 -23.62
N ASP A 204 -1.24 -5.28 -23.74
CA ASP A 204 -0.59 -5.09 -25.04
C ASP A 204 -0.02 -6.39 -25.62
N ALA A 205 0.04 -7.44 -24.82
CA ALA A 205 0.47 -8.76 -25.24
C ALA A 205 -0.63 -9.79 -24.97
N ASP A 206 -0.83 -10.72 -25.89
CA ASP A 206 -1.72 -11.88 -25.71
C ASP A 206 -1.26 -12.79 -24.55
N ASN A 207 0.02 -12.63 -24.12
CA ASN A 207 0.63 -13.41 -23.06
C ASN A 207 1.64 -12.54 -22.27
N MET A 208 1.29 -12.18 -21.03
CA MET A 208 2.12 -11.37 -20.13
C MET A 208 3.47 -12.04 -19.84
N ALA A 209 3.52 -13.36 -19.66
CA ALA A 209 4.77 -14.06 -19.39
C ALA A 209 5.76 -13.96 -20.56
N GLU A 210 5.28 -13.96 -21.79
CA GLU A 210 6.10 -13.77 -22.98
C GLU A 210 6.59 -12.31 -23.10
N ALA A 211 5.75 -11.34 -22.76
CA ALA A 211 6.12 -9.93 -22.73
C ALA A 211 7.25 -9.67 -21.69
N ILE A 212 7.15 -10.27 -20.50
CA ILE A 212 8.21 -10.21 -19.48
C ILE A 212 9.49 -10.82 -20.01
N ARG A 213 9.42 -12.00 -20.64
CA ARG A 213 10.62 -12.69 -21.19
C ARG A 213 11.36 -11.85 -22.22
N LYS A 214 10.66 -11.08 -23.03
CA LYS A 214 11.27 -10.20 -24.04
C LYS A 214 12.11 -9.09 -23.42
N VAL A 215 11.68 -8.54 -22.28
CA VAL A 215 12.39 -7.46 -21.58
C VAL A 215 13.33 -7.97 -20.48
N CYS A 216 13.13 -9.20 -20.02
CA CYS A 216 14.00 -9.90 -19.05
C CYS A 216 14.57 -11.18 -19.67
N PRO A 217 15.42 -11.11 -20.69
CA PRO A 217 15.91 -12.31 -21.41
C PRO A 217 16.74 -13.25 -20.54
N GLU A 218 17.40 -12.73 -19.49
CA GLU A 218 18.16 -13.51 -18.51
C GLU A 218 17.28 -13.99 -17.34
N GLY A 219 15.96 -13.75 -17.37
CA GLY A 219 15.03 -14.09 -16.31
C GLY A 219 14.90 -13.02 -15.23
N VAL A 220 14.17 -13.35 -14.16
CA VAL A 220 13.83 -12.47 -13.03
C VAL A 220 14.41 -13.08 -11.75
N ASP A 221 15.23 -12.34 -11.02
CA ASP A 221 15.85 -12.79 -9.76
C ASP A 221 15.04 -12.41 -8.54
N ALA A 222 14.33 -11.26 -8.61
CA ALA A 222 13.50 -10.76 -7.54
C ALA A 222 12.19 -10.19 -8.09
N PHE A 223 11.07 -10.52 -7.42
CA PHE A 223 9.75 -10.03 -7.80
C PHE A 223 9.05 -9.37 -6.60
N PHE A 224 8.66 -8.11 -6.78
CA PHE A 224 7.85 -7.37 -5.82
C PHE A 224 6.40 -7.34 -6.30
N ASP A 225 5.51 -8.00 -5.58
CA ASP A 225 4.12 -8.15 -6.01
C ASP A 225 3.14 -7.28 -5.22
N ASN A 226 2.47 -6.36 -5.93
CA ASN A 226 1.35 -5.57 -5.44
C ASN A 226 0.00 -6.04 -6.02
N VAL A 227 0.01 -6.92 -7.02
CA VAL A 227 -1.15 -7.19 -7.88
C VAL A 227 -1.72 -8.58 -7.72
N GLY A 228 -0.86 -9.60 -7.61
CA GLY A 228 -1.30 -11.00 -7.61
C GLY A 228 -1.83 -11.48 -8.98
N GLY A 229 -2.65 -12.52 -8.96
CA GLY A 229 -3.36 -13.03 -10.15
C GLY A 229 -2.45 -13.35 -11.33
N GLU A 230 -2.82 -12.88 -12.52
CA GLU A 230 -2.07 -13.09 -13.76
C GLU A 230 -0.63 -12.55 -13.71
N ALA A 231 -0.41 -11.42 -13.01
CA ALA A 231 0.92 -10.84 -12.87
C ALA A 231 1.85 -11.76 -12.06
N LEU A 232 1.34 -12.35 -10.97
CA LEU A 232 2.07 -13.32 -10.17
C LEU A 232 2.38 -14.59 -10.97
N GLU A 233 1.40 -15.13 -11.70
CA GLU A 233 1.58 -16.32 -12.54
C GLU A 233 2.64 -16.08 -13.64
N ALA A 234 2.56 -14.94 -14.34
CA ALA A 234 3.53 -14.57 -15.35
C ALA A 234 4.94 -14.33 -14.77
N ALA A 235 5.03 -13.76 -13.57
CA ALA A 235 6.30 -13.59 -12.87
C ALA A 235 6.92 -14.96 -12.52
N ILE A 236 6.17 -15.88 -11.90
CA ILE A 236 6.64 -17.23 -11.55
C ILE A 236 7.24 -17.94 -12.77
N SER A 237 6.59 -17.85 -13.94
CA SER A 237 7.10 -18.44 -15.19
C SER A 237 8.45 -17.88 -15.64
N ASN A 238 8.77 -16.64 -15.27
CA ASN A 238 10.00 -15.95 -15.66
C ASN A 238 11.06 -15.88 -14.56
N MET A 239 10.74 -16.36 -13.33
CA MET A 239 11.70 -16.39 -12.22
C MET A 239 12.87 -17.32 -12.50
N ASN A 240 14.04 -16.88 -12.11
CA ASN A 240 15.26 -17.68 -12.08
C ASN A 240 15.27 -18.71 -10.93
N HIS A 241 16.14 -19.71 -11.02
CA HIS A 241 16.36 -20.65 -9.92
C HIS A 241 16.82 -19.90 -8.67
N ARG A 242 16.20 -20.21 -7.52
CA ARG A 242 16.39 -19.51 -6.24
C ARG A 242 15.99 -18.02 -6.24
N GLY A 243 15.11 -17.63 -7.15
CA GLY A 243 14.51 -16.30 -7.14
C GLY A 243 13.76 -16.01 -5.85
N ARG A 244 13.50 -14.72 -5.59
CA ARG A 244 12.86 -14.24 -4.37
C ARG A 244 11.60 -13.44 -4.71
N MET A 245 10.50 -13.67 -3.99
CA MET A 245 9.27 -12.92 -4.17
C MET A 245 8.82 -12.29 -2.84
N ALA A 246 8.53 -11.00 -2.85
CA ALA A 246 7.89 -10.26 -1.77
C ALA A 246 6.43 -9.99 -2.16
N LEU A 247 5.50 -10.59 -1.42
CA LEU A 247 4.07 -10.45 -1.66
C LEU A 247 3.52 -9.35 -0.74
N CYS A 248 3.35 -8.16 -1.29
CA CYS A 248 2.90 -6.95 -0.61
C CYS A 248 1.38 -6.74 -0.72
N GLY A 249 0.80 -7.14 -1.86
CA GLY A 249 -0.62 -6.94 -2.12
C GLY A 249 -1.16 -7.89 -3.19
N ALA A 250 -2.48 -7.92 -3.31
CA ALA A 250 -3.18 -8.76 -4.28
C ALA A 250 -4.36 -7.99 -4.90
N VAL A 251 -4.08 -6.76 -5.38
CA VAL A 251 -5.13 -5.80 -5.80
C VAL A 251 -6.04 -6.35 -6.89
N SER A 252 -5.57 -7.29 -7.70
CA SER A 252 -6.40 -7.97 -8.71
C SER A 252 -7.52 -8.82 -8.12
N GLY A 253 -7.38 -9.22 -6.85
CA GLY A 253 -8.36 -10.02 -6.12
C GLY A 253 -9.29 -9.21 -5.21
N TYR A 254 -9.08 -7.90 -5.03
CA TYR A 254 -9.89 -7.08 -4.14
C TYR A 254 -11.25 -6.77 -4.78
N GLY A 255 -12.28 -7.49 -4.46
CA GLY A 255 -13.63 -7.25 -4.98
C GLY A 255 -14.08 -8.15 -6.13
N VAL A 256 -13.25 -9.11 -6.51
CA VAL A 256 -13.60 -10.20 -7.43
C VAL A 256 -13.15 -11.53 -6.82
N PRO A 257 -13.70 -12.68 -7.27
CA PRO A 257 -13.18 -13.97 -6.81
C PRO A 257 -11.68 -14.05 -7.02
N ALA A 258 -10.95 -14.42 -5.96
CA ALA A 258 -9.51 -14.54 -6.00
C ALA A 258 -9.09 -15.59 -7.04
N TYR A 259 -8.10 -15.23 -7.87
CA TYR A 259 -7.47 -16.12 -8.83
C TYR A 259 -6.06 -16.46 -8.32
N GLY A 260 -5.78 -17.73 -8.14
CA GLY A 260 -4.44 -18.21 -7.78
C GLY A 260 -3.66 -18.65 -9.02
N PRO A 261 -2.31 -18.54 -9.01
CA PRO A 261 -1.48 -18.99 -10.11
C PRO A 261 -1.58 -20.50 -10.32
N SER A 262 -1.74 -20.93 -11.57
CA SER A 262 -1.85 -22.36 -11.93
C SER A 262 -0.50 -23.07 -11.94
N ASN A 263 0.60 -22.32 -11.98
CA ASN A 263 1.97 -22.80 -12.13
C ASN A 263 2.75 -22.86 -10.79
N LEU A 264 2.09 -23.07 -9.66
CA LEU A 264 2.74 -23.15 -8.34
C LEU A 264 3.86 -24.20 -8.26
N PHE A 265 3.79 -25.27 -9.08
CA PHE A 265 4.85 -26.28 -9.09
C PHE A 265 6.20 -25.74 -9.60
N GLU A 266 6.21 -24.65 -10.37
CA GLU A 266 7.44 -23.97 -10.75
C GLU A 266 8.18 -23.33 -9.55
N ILE A 267 7.46 -22.95 -8.50
CA ILE A 267 8.07 -22.49 -7.23
C ILE A 267 8.93 -23.60 -6.64
N VAL A 268 8.45 -24.85 -6.69
CA VAL A 268 9.19 -26.03 -6.18
C VAL A 268 10.39 -26.33 -7.06
N THR A 269 10.18 -26.43 -8.38
CA THR A 269 11.24 -26.84 -9.32
C THR A 269 12.36 -25.81 -9.48
N LYS A 270 12.03 -24.53 -9.26
CA LYS A 270 12.99 -23.42 -9.30
C LYS A 270 13.53 -23.03 -7.90
N GLU A 271 13.15 -23.71 -6.83
CA GLU A 271 13.51 -23.39 -5.45
C GLU A 271 13.24 -21.92 -5.09
N ILE A 272 12.12 -21.35 -5.58
CA ILE A 272 11.78 -19.94 -5.35
C ILE A 272 11.36 -19.74 -3.89
N ARG A 273 11.90 -18.71 -3.25
CA ARG A 273 11.47 -18.25 -1.94
C ARG A 273 10.37 -17.20 -2.11
N SER A 274 9.21 -17.41 -1.49
CA SER A 274 8.08 -16.47 -1.49
C SER A 274 7.74 -16.09 -0.05
N GLU A 275 7.63 -14.80 0.23
CA GLU A 275 7.35 -14.26 1.56
C GLU A 275 6.28 -13.17 1.48
N GLY A 276 5.17 -13.36 2.20
CA GLY A 276 4.16 -12.34 2.42
C GLY A 276 4.52 -11.47 3.62
N PHE A 277 4.20 -10.19 3.57
CA PHE A 277 4.44 -9.28 4.67
C PHE A 277 3.38 -8.18 4.73
N MET A 278 3.26 -7.55 5.89
CA MET A 278 2.35 -6.46 6.14
C MET A 278 2.97 -5.44 7.09
N THR A 279 2.97 -4.18 6.73
CA THR A 279 3.52 -3.07 7.55
C THR A 279 2.81 -2.95 8.88
N HIS A 280 1.51 -3.26 8.94
CA HIS A 280 0.73 -3.28 10.17
C HIS A 280 1.40 -4.03 11.34
N PHE A 281 2.12 -5.12 11.06
CA PHE A 281 2.83 -5.89 12.08
C PHE A 281 4.27 -5.43 12.34
N ARG A 282 4.67 -4.27 11.80
CA ARG A 282 6.03 -3.72 11.86
C ARG A 282 6.07 -2.25 12.30
N HIS A 283 4.99 -1.75 12.89
CA HIS A 283 4.88 -0.34 13.28
C HIS A 283 5.90 0.07 14.37
N ASP A 284 6.31 -0.86 15.22
CA ASP A 284 7.35 -0.68 16.24
C ASP A 284 8.74 -0.38 15.64
N CYS A 285 8.95 -0.73 14.37
CA CYS A 285 10.19 -0.46 13.64
C CYS A 285 10.19 0.88 12.89
N TYR A 286 9.05 1.57 12.77
CA TYR A 286 8.91 2.74 11.88
C TYR A 286 9.90 3.86 12.18
N GLU A 287 10.08 4.26 13.44
CA GLU A 287 10.98 5.35 13.79
C GLU A 287 12.44 5.05 13.39
N GLU A 288 12.89 3.82 13.65
CA GLU A 288 14.25 3.39 13.30
C GLU A 288 14.42 3.26 11.78
N GLU A 289 13.45 2.70 11.08
CA GLU A 289 13.52 2.42 9.65
C GLU A 289 13.31 3.68 8.80
N ILE A 290 12.44 4.61 9.22
CA ILE A 290 12.33 5.93 8.58
C ILE A 290 13.69 6.64 8.62
N GLY A 291 14.40 6.59 9.75
CA GLY A 291 15.76 7.13 9.87
C GLY A 291 16.75 6.47 8.91
N ARG A 292 16.66 5.17 8.68
CA ARG A 292 17.51 4.43 7.72
C ARG A 292 17.16 4.68 6.26
N ALA A 293 15.91 4.95 5.94
CA ALA A 293 15.47 5.24 4.57
C ALA A 293 15.98 6.62 4.07
N HIS A 294 16.44 7.50 4.98
CA HIS A 294 17.01 8.80 4.65
C HIS A 294 18.51 8.77 4.30
N VAL A 295 19.20 7.65 4.47
CA VAL A 295 20.62 7.46 4.17
C VAL A 295 20.75 6.73 2.82
#